data_55b6d9778dfa507d65a1878854a3a6d8
#
_entry.id   55b6d9778dfa507d65a1878854a3a6d8
#
_cell.length_a   1.000
_cell.length_b   1.000
_cell.length_c   1.000
_cell.angle_alpha   90.00
_cell.angle_beta   90.00
_cell.angle_gamma   90.00
#
_symmetry.space_group_name_H-M   'P 1'
#
loop_
_entity.id
_entity.type
_entity.pdbx_description
1 polymer ?
#
loop_
_entity_poly.entity_id
_entity_poly.type
_entity_poly.pdbx_seq_one_letter_code
_entity_poly.pdbx_strand_id
1 'polypeptide(L)'
;MRITHLGHACLLLESDQARVLIEPGTYSSGYQDLTDLDAVLVTHQHPDHVDADALAPSLANNTRAVLIVEPETVGVLETHDAAAFAPGDSRSVGDLKLSALGGQHARNHDLIPPLGNVGLLIAETGGPTLFHPGDSYADAPAGVDVLAFPLNAPWTRMSETLAFVRAVSAGIAVPIHDGLLNADGRSTYLMHVDKFGPAETEVVDLSDGTTYTV
;
A
#
# COMPACT_ATOMS: atom_id res chain seq x y z
N MET A 1 6.33 9.48 -11.54
CA MET A 1 5.35 9.10 -10.49
C MET A 1 5.53 9.99 -9.27
N ARG A 2 4.45 10.52 -8.71
CA ARG A 2 4.47 11.24 -7.43
C ARG A 2 3.79 10.41 -6.36
N ILE A 3 4.32 10.44 -5.15
CA ILE A 3 3.86 9.62 -4.03
C ILE A 3 3.66 10.53 -2.83
N THR A 4 2.46 10.50 -2.22
CA THR A 4 2.16 11.19 -0.96
C THR A 4 1.65 10.17 0.06
N HIS A 5 2.23 10.16 1.26
CA HIS A 5 1.77 9.30 2.35
C HIS A 5 0.69 10.01 3.17
N LEU A 6 -0.47 9.40 3.28
CA LEU A 6 -1.65 9.95 3.96
C LEU A 6 -1.92 9.27 5.32
N GLY A 7 -0.86 8.68 5.88
CA GLY A 7 -0.86 7.98 7.16
C GLY A 7 -1.05 6.47 7.02
N HIS A 8 -0.46 5.73 7.93
CA HIS A 8 -0.47 4.27 8.02
C HIS A 8 -0.05 3.59 6.71
N ALA A 9 -0.97 2.92 6.03
CA ALA A 9 -0.72 2.27 4.74
C ALA A 9 -1.22 3.09 3.53
N CYS A 10 -1.85 4.25 3.78
CA CYS A 10 -2.53 5.02 2.75
C CYS A 10 -1.53 5.83 1.91
N LEU A 11 -1.54 5.58 0.60
CA LEU A 11 -0.76 6.34 -0.38
C LEU A 11 -1.65 6.95 -1.45
N LEU A 12 -1.34 8.19 -1.83
CA LEU A 12 -1.81 8.78 -3.09
C LEU A 12 -0.69 8.65 -4.11
N LEU A 13 -0.97 7.97 -5.23
CA LEU A 13 -0.10 7.92 -6.40
C LEU A 13 -0.65 8.78 -7.51
N GLU A 14 0.22 9.57 -8.12
CA GLU A 14 -0.13 10.41 -9.25
C GLU A 14 0.89 10.23 -10.38
N SER A 15 0.41 9.94 -11.57
CA SER A 15 1.15 9.96 -12.84
C SER A 15 0.64 11.11 -13.71
N ASP A 16 1.08 11.19 -14.97
CA ASP A 16 0.58 12.18 -15.91
C ASP A 16 -0.90 11.94 -16.30
N GLN A 17 -1.39 10.68 -16.21
CA GLN A 17 -2.71 10.28 -16.71
C GLN A 17 -3.58 9.57 -15.67
N ALA A 18 -3.10 9.39 -14.43
CA ALA A 18 -3.87 8.70 -13.41
C ALA A 18 -3.58 9.25 -12.00
N ARG A 19 -4.63 9.22 -11.18
CA ARG A 19 -4.61 9.57 -9.77
C ARG A 19 -5.25 8.45 -8.97
N VAL A 20 -4.44 7.71 -8.21
CA VAL A 20 -4.82 6.46 -7.56
C VAL A 20 -4.62 6.55 -6.05
N LEU A 21 -5.67 6.29 -5.29
CA LEU A 21 -5.63 6.18 -3.83
C LEU A 21 -5.48 4.70 -3.43
N ILE A 22 -4.54 4.40 -2.54
CA ILE A 22 -4.29 3.05 -2.03
C ILE A 22 -4.56 3.06 -0.52
N GLU A 23 -5.28 2.05 -0.03
CA GLU A 23 -5.49 1.77 1.41
C GLU A 23 -6.08 2.93 2.22
N PRO A 24 -7.28 3.46 1.87
CA PRO A 24 -7.95 4.52 2.65
C PRO A 24 -8.55 3.98 3.95
N GLY A 25 -7.70 3.59 4.91
CA GLY A 25 -8.08 2.96 6.16
C GLY A 25 -8.30 3.94 7.32
N THR A 26 -8.74 3.41 8.48
CA THR A 26 -9.11 4.19 9.67
C THR A 26 -7.94 4.92 10.35
N TYR A 27 -6.69 4.50 10.09
CA TYR A 27 -5.49 5.17 10.63
C TYR A 27 -4.90 6.20 9.67
N SER A 28 -5.63 6.52 8.59
CA SER A 28 -5.23 7.47 7.55
C SER A 28 -6.08 8.73 7.62
N SER A 29 -5.60 9.82 7.07
CA SER A 29 -6.33 11.09 7.07
C SER A 29 -6.03 11.92 5.83
N GLY A 30 -6.91 12.89 5.52
CA GLY A 30 -6.72 13.79 4.39
C GLY A 30 -7.11 13.23 3.03
N TYR A 31 -7.46 11.94 2.94
CA TYR A 31 -7.93 11.34 1.68
C TYR A 31 -9.41 11.63 1.40
N GLN A 32 -10.20 11.99 2.44
CA GLN A 32 -11.64 12.18 2.36
C GLN A 32 -12.04 13.33 1.41
N ASP A 33 -11.18 14.36 1.33
CA ASP A 33 -11.40 15.54 0.51
C ASP A 33 -10.74 15.47 -0.88
N LEU A 34 -10.12 14.33 -1.22
CA LEU A 34 -9.50 14.14 -2.53
C LEU A 34 -10.56 14.10 -3.62
N THR A 35 -10.25 14.76 -4.74
CA THR A 35 -11.06 14.75 -5.96
C THR A 35 -10.25 14.25 -7.15
N ASP A 36 -10.95 13.97 -8.26
CA ASP A 36 -10.32 13.55 -9.52
C ASP A 36 -9.52 12.25 -9.40
N LEU A 37 -9.92 11.36 -8.49
CA LEU A 37 -9.39 10.00 -8.43
C LEU A 37 -9.91 9.18 -9.63
N ASP A 38 -9.03 8.37 -10.20
CA ASP A 38 -9.34 7.41 -11.26
C ASP A 38 -9.53 6.00 -10.70
N ALA A 39 -8.88 5.68 -9.57
CA ALA A 39 -9.07 4.41 -8.86
C ALA A 39 -8.84 4.52 -7.36
N VAL A 40 -9.48 3.61 -6.61
CA VAL A 40 -9.17 3.29 -5.22
C VAL A 40 -8.81 1.82 -5.13
N LEU A 41 -7.66 1.49 -4.55
CA LEU A 41 -7.13 0.14 -4.44
C LEU A 41 -7.08 -0.30 -2.97
N VAL A 42 -7.51 -1.54 -2.69
CA VAL A 42 -7.48 -2.13 -1.35
C VAL A 42 -6.88 -3.53 -1.40
N THR A 43 -5.85 -3.76 -0.60
CA THR A 43 -5.12 -5.03 -0.56
C THR A 43 -5.82 -6.10 0.25
N HIS A 44 -6.59 -5.72 1.28
CA HIS A 44 -7.35 -6.65 2.14
C HIS A 44 -8.36 -5.89 3.03
N GLN A 45 -9.21 -6.64 3.73
CA GLN A 45 -10.42 -6.13 4.40
C GLN A 45 -10.22 -5.56 5.81
N HIS A 46 -9.00 -5.47 6.36
CA HIS A 46 -8.82 -4.89 7.69
C HIS A 46 -9.19 -3.40 7.72
N PRO A 47 -9.80 -2.90 8.83
CA PRO A 47 -10.26 -1.51 8.89
C PRO A 47 -9.16 -0.46 8.76
N ASP A 48 -7.95 -0.76 9.14
CA ASP A 48 -6.79 0.13 8.98
C ASP A 48 -6.29 0.23 7.52
N HIS A 49 -6.81 -0.63 6.61
CA HIS A 49 -6.57 -0.59 5.17
C HIS A 49 -7.78 -0.13 4.36
N VAL A 50 -9.00 -0.32 4.88
CA VAL A 50 -10.22 0.24 4.28
C VAL A 50 -11.22 0.67 5.36
N ASP A 51 -11.50 1.97 5.40
CA ASP A 51 -12.59 2.54 6.21
C ASP A 51 -13.87 2.56 5.36
N ALA A 52 -14.71 1.53 5.51
CA ALA A 52 -15.94 1.39 4.72
C ALA A 52 -16.91 2.57 4.91
N ASP A 53 -16.93 3.18 6.09
CA ASP A 53 -17.80 4.31 6.39
C ASP A 53 -17.32 5.61 5.71
N ALA A 54 -16.01 5.84 5.70
CA ALA A 54 -15.40 7.00 5.08
C ALA A 54 -15.24 6.85 3.55
N LEU A 55 -15.26 5.63 3.04
CA LEU A 55 -15.11 5.34 1.61
C LEU A 55 -16.29 5.85 0.78
N ALA A 56 -17.53 5.71 1.28
CA ALA A 56 -18.74 6.11 0.56
C ALA A 56 -18.75 7.61 0.17
N PRO A 57 -18.53 8.57 1.10
CA PRO A 57 -18.43 9.98 0.72
C PRO A 57 -17.23 10.28 -0.20
N SER A 58 -16.10 9.60 -0.03
CA SER A 58 -14.94 9.77 -0.90
C SER A 58 -15.24 9.34 -2.34
N LEU A 59 -15.89 8.19 -2.55
CA LEU A 59 -16.32 7.74 -3.87
C LEU A 59 -17.42 8.63 -4.47
N ALA A 60 -18.32 9.18 -3.66
CA ALA A 60 -19.34 10.12 -4.13
C ALA A 60 -18.73 11.42 -4.72
N ASN A 61 -17.59 11.87 -4.18
CA ASN A 61 -16.81 12.97 -4.72
C ASN A 61 -15.98 12.57 -5.96
N ASN A 62 -15.80 11.27 -6.20
CA ASN A 62 -14.93 10.70 -7.24
C ASN A 62 -15.70 9.71 -8.11
N THR A 63 -16.79 10.13 -8.74
CA THR A 63 -17.74 9.28 -9.48
C THR A 63 -17.14 8.51 -10.67
N ARG A 64 -15.94 8.87 -11.11
CA ARG A 64 -15.20 8.14 -12.16
C ARG A 64 -14.26 7.08 -11.59
N ALA A 65 -13.96 7.16 -10.30
CA ALA A 65 -13.02 6.23 -9.66
C ALA A 65 -13.58 4.81 -9.67
N VAL A 66 -12.75 3.87 -10.11
CA VAL A 66 -13.05 2.45 -9.98
C VAL A 66 -12.51 1.94 -8.64
N LEU A 67 -13.34 1.24 -7.90
CA LEU A 67 -12.93 0.57 -6.66
C LEU A 67 -12.45 -0.84 -6.99
N ILE A 68 -11.17 -1.12 -6.74
CA ILE A 68 -10.50 -2.39 -7.08
C ILE A 68 -9.94 -2.98 -5.79
N VAL A 69 -10.40 -4.14 -5.39
CA VAL A 69 -10.12 -4.70 -4.07
C VAL A 69 -9.79 -6.19 -4.14
N GLU A 70 -9.10 -6.68 -3.14
CA GLU A 70 -8.89 -8.12 -2.92
C GLU A 70 -10.24 -8.87 -2.89
N PRO A 71 -10.34 -10.12 -3.41
CA PRO A 71 -11.62 -10.81 -3.61
C PRO A 71 -12.51 -10.95 -2.37
N GLU A 72 -11.97 -11.26 -1.19
CA GLU A 72 -12.77 -11.38 0.04
C GLU A 72 -13.27 -10.01 0.53
N THR A 73 -12.52 -8.95 0.24
CA THR A 73 -12.86 -7.56 0.58
C THR A 73 -14.12 -7.08 -0.14
N VAL A 74 -14.44 -7.63 -1.32
CA VAL A 74 -15.70 -7.32 -2.02
C VAL A 74 -16.92 -7.58 -1.13
N GLY A 75 -16.91 -8.70 -0.37
CA GLY A 75 -18.00 -9.04 0.53
C GLY A 75 -18.16 -8.09 1.73
N VAL A 76 -17.10 -7.42 2.16
CA VAL A 76 -17.14 -6.40 3.23
C VAL A 76 -17.68 -5.07 2.70
N LEU A 77 -17.48 -4.80 1.41
CA LEU A 77 -17.87 -3.56 0.74
C LEU A 77 -19.14 -3.73 -0.11
N GLU A 78 -20.10 -4.56 0.33
CA GLU A 78 -21.32 -4.91 -0.41
C GLU A 78 -22.15 -3.71 -0.91
N THR A 79 -22.06 -2.55 -0.25
CA THR A 79 -22.77 -1.34 -0.65
C THR A 79 -22.05 -0.53 -1.73
N HIS A 80 -20.86 -0.99 -2.16
CA HIS A 80 -20.02 -0.33 -3.15
C HIS A 80 -19.86 -1.22 -4.38
N ASP A 81 -19.76 -0.61 -5.56
CA ASP A 81 -19.46 -1.32 -6.81
C ASP A 81 -17.96 -1.64 -6.87
N ALA A 82 -17.53 -2.64 -6.09
CA ALA A 82 -16.15 -3.06 -5.99
C ALA A 82 -15.81 -4.17 -6.97
N ALA A 83 -14.74 -4.00 -7.73
CA ALA A 83 -14.23 -4.99 -8.66
C ALA A 83 -13.14 -5.85 -7.98
N ALA A 84 -13.33 -7.17 -7.94
CA ALA A 84 -12.33 -8.09 -7.42
C ALA A 84 -11.03 -8.03 -8.22
N PHE A 85 -9.89 -8.12 -7.51
CA PHE A 85 -8.55 -8.14 -8.06
C PHE A 85 -7.78 -9.30 -7.43
N ALA A 86 -7.81 -10.44 -8.09
CA ALA A 86 -7.23 -11.67 -7.60
C ALA A 86 -5.75 -11.81 -7.99
N PRO A 87 -4.95 -12.60 -7.25
CA PRO A 87 -3.58 -12.89 -7.63
C PRO A 87 -3.45 -13.35 -9.09
N GLY A 88 -2.55 -12.72 -9.83
CA GLY A 88 -2.35 -12.94 -11.26
C GLY A 88 -3.17 -12.02 -12.17
N ASP A 89 -4.14 -11.28 -11.63
CA ASP A 89 -4.87 -10.28 -12.40
C ASP A 89 -3.99 -9.09 -12.78
N SER A 90 -4.35 -8.45 -13.88
CA SER A 90 -3.73 -7.20 -14.34
C SER A 90 -4.80 -6.26 -14.88
N ARG A 91 -4.67 -4.96 -14.57
CA ARG A 91 -5.56 -3.88 -15.04
C ARG A 91 -4.74 -2.66 -15.40
N SER A 92 -5.32 -1.74 -16.15
CA SER A 92 -4.73 -0.44 -16.44
C SER A 92 -5.65 0.68 -15.93
N VAL A 93 -5.04 1.71 -15.34
CA VAL A 93 -5.70 2.96 -14.94
C VAL A 93 -4.83 4.09 -15.49
N GLY A 94 -5.31 4.78 -16.52
CA GLY A 94 -4.49 5.71 -17.28
C GLY A 94 -3.22 5.04 -17.84
N ASP A 95 -2.07 5.59 -17.52
CA ASP A 95 -0.74 5.08 -17.85
C ASP A 95 -0.13 4.13 -16.80
N LEU A 96 -0.88 3.83 -15.74
CA LEU A 96 -0.48 2.88 -14.71
C LEU A 96 -0.97 1.46 -15.02
N LYS A 97 -0.06 0.50 -15.04
CA LYS A 97 -0.37 -0.93 -15.09
C LYS A 97 -0.33 -1.51 -13.69
N LEU A 98 -1.45 -2.02 -13.24
CA LEU A 98 -1.63 -2.70 -11.96
C LEU A 98 -1.47 -4.21 -12.15
N SER A 99 -0.76 -4.88 -11.25
CA SER A 99 -0.67 -6.35 -11.20
C SER A 99 -0.84 -6.83 -9.76
N ALA A 100 -1.70 -7.82 -9.55
CA ALA A 100 -1.97 -8.43 -8.25
C ALA A 100 -1.01 -9.58 -7.99
N LEU A 101 -0.30 -9.55 -6.86
CA LEU A 101 0.62 -10.58 -6.40
C LEU A 101 0.14 -11.22 -5.09
N GLY A 102 0.72 -12.36 -4.71
CA GLY A 102 0.47 -13.02 -3.43
C GLY A 102 -0.87 -13.74 -3.35
N GLY A 103 -1.71 -13.37 -2.41
CA GLY A 103 -3.05 -13.94 -2.18
C GLY A 103 -3.38 -14.21 -0.73
N GLN A 104 -2.42 -14.07 0.20
CA GLN A 104 -2.63 -14.34 1.60
C GLN A 104 -1.95 -13.30 2.50
N HIS A 105 -2.71 -12.82 3.48
CA HIS A 105 -2.23 -12.00 4.58
C HIS A 105 -1.21 -12.76 5.44
N ALA A 106 -0.21 -12.07 5.97
CA ALA A 106 0.72 -12.64 6.92
C ALA A 106 0.00 -13.16 8.18
N ARG A 107 0.47 -14.26 8.73
CA ARG A 107 -0.20 -14.91 9.87
C ARG A 107 0.11 -14.21 11.18
N ASN A 108 -0.91 -13.68 11.83
CA ASN A 108 -0.78 -13.13 13.18
C ASN A 108 -0.61 -14.24 14.23
N HIS A 109 -1.47 -15.28 14.19
CA HIS A 109 -1.45 -16.40 15.13
C HIS A 109 -2.25 -17.58 14.56
N ASP A 110 -1.91 -18.80 14.99
CA ASP A 110 -2.59 -20.03 14.52
C ASP A 110 -4.08 -20.11 14.87
N LEU A 111 -4.52 -19.39 15.89
CA LEU A 111 -5.93 -19.30 16.29
C LEU A 111 -6.73 -18.22 15.51
N ILE A 112 -6.05 -17.37 14.74
CA ILE A 112 -6.68 -16.34 13.92
C ILE A 112 -6.91 -16.93 12.52
N PRO A 113 -8.14 -16.92 11.99
CA PRO A 113 -8.42 -17.42 10.65
C PRO A 113 -7.52 -16.74 9.60
N PRO A 114 -7.10 -17.47 8.56
CA PRO A 114 -6.38 -16.87 7.44
C PRO A 114 -7.29 -15.88 6.71
N LEU A 115 -6.68 -14.89 6.08
CA LEU A 115 -7.33 -13.78 5.39
C LEU A 115 -6.65 -13.58 4.03
N GLY A 116 -7.42 -13.18 3.01
CA GLY A 116 -6.86 -12.77 1.72
C GLY A 116 -6.04 -11.48 1.82
N ASN A 117 -5.03 -11.36 0.97
CA ASN A 117 -4.25 -10.13 0.76
C ASN A 117 -3.65 -10.16 -0.64
N VAL A 118 -3.70 -9.07 -1.37
CA VAL A 118 -2.99 -8.90 -2.64
C VAL A 118 -1.95 -7.81 -2.53
N GLY A 119 -0.72 -8.12 -2.92
CA GLY A 119 0.30 -7.11 -3.16
C GLY A 119 0.04 -6.40 -4.48
N LEU A 120 0.23 -5.10 -4.51
CA LEU A 120 -0.01 -4.23 -5.67
C LEU A 120 1.33 -3.86 -6.31
N LEU A 121 1.61 -4.42 -7.48
CA LEU A 121 2.74 -3.98 -8.32
C LEU A 121 2.20 -3.00 -9.35
N ILE A 122 2.65 -1.74 -9.27
CA ILE A 122 2.13 -0.61 -10.06
C ILE A 122 3.26 -0.04 -10.91
N ALA A 123 3.21 -0.25 -12.23
CA ALA A 123 4.22 0.23 -13.16
C ALA A 123 3.68 1.38 -14.00
N GLU A 124 4.37 2.53 -13.98
CA GLU A 124 4.09 3.65 -14.87
C GLU A 124 4.70 3.38 -16.26
N THR A 125 3.96 3.67 -17.31
CA THR A 125 4.43 3.45 -18.69
C THR A 125 5.64 4.34 -19.01
N GLY A 126 6.82 3.74 -19.15
CA GLY A 126 8.08 4.45 -19.37
C GLY A 126 8.66 5.14 -18.13
N GLY A 127 8.09 4.85 -16.96
CA GLY A 127 8.45 5.40 -15.66
C GLY A 127 8.75 4.31 -14.61
N PRO A 128 8.74 4.67 -13.31
CA PRO A 128 9.09 3.76 -12.23
C PRO A 128 7.99 2.72 -11.93
N THR A 129 8.41 1.67 -11.23
CA THR A 129 7.54 0.62 -10.69
C THR A 129 7.51 0.69 -9.17
N LEU A 130 6.30 0.81 -8.59
CA LEU A 130 6.07 0.77 -7.15
C LEU A 130 5.49 -0.59 -6.75
N PHE A 131 5.95 -1.12 -5.61
CA PHE A 131 5.35 -2.29 -4.95
C PHE A 131 4.81 -1.93 -3.57
N HIS A 132 3.51 -2.18 -3.37
CA HIS A 132 2.83 -2.09 -2.07
C HIS A 132 2.36 -3.50 -1.69
N PRO A 133 2.96 -4.15 -0.70
CA PRO A 133 2.72 -5.57 -0.41
C PRO A 133 1.39 -5.82 0.33
N GLY A 134 0.69 -4.78 0.79
CA GLY A 134 -0.33 -4.92 1.83
C GLY A 134 0.30 -5.46 3.10
N ASP A 135 -0.39 -6.36 3.78
CA ASP A 135 0.06 -7.00 5.02
C ASP A 135 0.66 -8.39 4.77
N SER A 136 1.67 -8.44 3.90
CA SER A 136 2.40 -9.66 3.59
C SER A 136 3.83 -9.40 3.15
N TYR A 137 4.78 -10.26 3.56
CA TYR A 137 6.15 -10.27 3.05
C TYR A 137 6.43 -11.51 2.17
N ALA A 138 5.37 -12.17 1.69
CA ALA A 138 5.51 -13.42 0.93
C ALA A 138 6.13 -13.22 -0.45
N ASP A 139 5.89 -12.08 -1.09
CA ASP A 139 6.37 -11.77 -2.43
C ASP A 139 7.45 -10.70 -2.41
N ALA A 140 8.53 -10.94 -3.14
CA ALA A 140 9.61 -9.99 -3.35
C ALA A 140 9.88 -9.87 -4.87
N PRO A 141 9.03 -9.10 -5.59
CA PRO A 141 9.18 -8.94 -7.03
C PRO A 141 10.49 -8.22 -7.39
N ALA A 142 11.12 -8.67 -8.49
CA ALA A 142 12.30 -8.01 -9.02
C ALA A 142 11.92 -6.78 -9.86
N GLY A 143 12.87 -5.82 -9.99
CA GLY A 143 12.67 -4.64 -10.83
C GLY A 143 11.72 -3.61 -10.23
N VAL A 144 11.64 -3.56 -8.92
CA VAL A 144 10.90 -2.54 -8.16
C VAL A 144 11.81 -1.33 -7.95
N ASP A 145 11.36 -0.16 -8.35
CA ASP A 145 12.07 1.10 -8.12
C ASP A 145 11.73 1.68 -6.75
N VAL A 146 10.45 1.57 -6.34
CA VAL A 146 9.94 2.06 -5.05
C VAL A 146 9.22 0.94 -4.30
N LEU A 147 9.67 0.64 -3.10
CA LEU A 147 9.00 -0.27 -2.17
C LEU A 147 8.28 0.52 -1.08
N ALA A 148 6.95 0.43 -1.02
CA ALA A 148 6.18 0.81 0.17
C ALA A 148 6.19 -0.37 1.13
N PHE A 149 6.92 -0.28 2.26
CA PHE A 149 7.09 -1.44 3.14
C PHE A 149 6.43 -1.23 4.50
N PRO A 150 5.66 -2.20 5.01
CA PRO A 150 5.18 -2.18 6.39
C PRO A 150 6.34 -2.06 7.37
N LEU A 151 6.38 -0.95 8.14
CA LEU A 151 7.44 -0.68 9.11
C LEU A 151 7.26 -1.51 10.38
N ASN A 152 6.00 -1.68 10.81
CA ASN A 152 5.60 -2.41 12.01
C ASN A 152 4.19 -2.94 11.86
N ALA A 153 3.96 -4.17 12.31
CA ALA A 153 2.62 -4.77 12.39
C ALA A 153 2.60 -5.88 13.45
N PRO A 154 1.41 -6.29 13.94
CA PRO A 154 1.30 -7.41 14.89
C PRO A 154 1.80 -8.76 14.37
N TRP A 155 1.87 -8.91 13.04
CA TRP A 155 2.28 -10.15 12.36
C TRP A 155 3.77 -10.21 12.02
N THR A 156 4.55 -9.14 12.21
CA THR A 156 5.97 -9.08 11.82
C THR A 156 6.91 -8.71 12.96
N ARG A 157 8.16 -9.08 12.78
CA ARG A 157 9.31 -8.66 13.60
C ARG A 157 10.28 -7.84 12.76
N MET A 158 11.06 -6.97 13.38
CA MET A 158 12.08 -6.16 12.72
C MET A 158 13.03 -7.01 11.83
N SER A 159 13.36 -8.23 12.25
CA SER A 159 14.20 -9.14 11.45
C SER A 159 13.52 -9.56 10.13
N GLU A 160 12.19 -9.68 10.11
CA GLU A 160 11.41 -10.04 8.93
C GLU A 160 11.25 -8.84 8.01
N THR A 161 10.98 -7.65 8.59
CA THR A 161 10.96 -6.37 7.85
C THR A 161 12.29 -6.13 7.12
N LEU A 162 13.42 -6.28 7.83
CA LEU A 162 14.75 -6.13 7.23
C LEU A 162 15.00 -7.18 6.13
N ALA A 163 14.63 -8.44 6.37
CA ALA A 163 14.78 -9.50 5.37
C ALA A 163 13.96 -9.19 4.10
N PHE A 164 12.75 -8.70 4.26
CA PHE A 164 11.87 -8.31 3.17
C PHE A 164 12.43 -7.13 2.36
N VAL A 165 12.78 -6.02 3.01
CA VAL A 165 13.37 -4.85 2.34
C VAL A 165 14.65 -5.25 1.58
N ARG A 166 15.49 -6.14 2.16
CA ARG A 166 16.67 -6.67 1.49
C ARG A 166 16.35 -7.61 0.32
N ALA A 167 15.26 -8.37 0.40
CA ALA A 167 14.85 -9.28 -0.67
C ALA A 167 14.33 -8.53 -1.90
N VAL A 168 13.52 -7.49 -1.69
CA VAL A 168 13.02 -6.63 -2.79
C VAL A 168 14.14 -5.74 -3.33
N SER A 169 14.97 -5.16 -2.47
CA SER A 169 16.14 -4.35 -2.82
C SER A 169 15.82 -3.22 -3.81
N ALA A 170 14.72 -2.51 -3.59
CA ALA A 170 14.34 -1.35 -4.37
C ALA A 170 15.32 -0.18 -4.15
N GLY A 171 15.47 0.70 -5.14
CA GLY A 171 16.29 1.92 -5.01
C GLY A 171 15.74 2.88 -3.96
N ILE A 172 14.41 2.92 -3.80
CA ILE A 172 13.69 3.77 -2.82
C ILE A 172 12.81 2.88 -1.96
N ALA A 173 12.84 3.10 -0.63
CA ALA A 173 11.96 2.44 0.33
C ALA A 173 11.16 3.48 1.13
N VAL A 174 9.84 3.45 0.99
CA VAL A 174 8.90 4.32 1.71
C VAL A 174 8.27 3.52 2.86
N PRO A 175 8.52 3.89 4.11
CA PRO A 175 7.90 3.22 5.26
C PRO A 175 6.42 3.55 5.34
N ILE A 176 5.61 2.50 5.46
CA ILE A 176 4.16 2.55 5.69
C ILE A 176 3.81 1.70 6.92
N HIS A 177 2.52 1.59 7.23
CA HIS A 177 2.00 0.74 8.33
C HIS A 177 2.59 1.09 9.70
N ASP A 178 2.64 2.38 10.02
CA ASP A 178 3.31 2.94 11.20
C ASP A 178 2.35 3.56 12.22
N GLY A 179 1.04 3.55 11.95
CA GLY A 179 0.01 4.17 12.80
C GLY A 179 -0.09 3.61 14.23
N LEU A 180 0.49 2.45 14.51
CA LEU A 180 0.57 1.86 15.84
C LEU A 180 1.82 2.26 16.62
N LEU A 181 2.76 2.97 16.00
CA LEU A 181 4.00 3.41 16.63
C LEU A 181 3.87 4.83 17.17
N ASN A 182 4.39 5.05 18.37
CA ASN A 182 4.71 6.42 18.80
C ASN A 182 6.01 6.91 18.12
N ALA A 183 6.34 8.19 18.29
CA ALA A 183 7.50 8.80 17.64
C ALA A 183 8.83 8.08 17.97
N ASP A 184 9.04 7.65 19.22
CA ASP A 184 10.26 6.95 19.63
C ASP A 184 10.36 5.56 19.00
N GLY A 185 9.24 4.81 19.00
CA GLY A 185 9.16 3.51 18.34
C GLY A 185 9.43 3.62 16.84
N ARG A 186 8.77 4.57 16.19
CA ARG A 186 8.94 4.81 14.75
C ARG A 186 10.39 5.17 14.39
N SER A 187 11.00 6.10 15.12
CA SER A 187 12.40 6.48 14.95
C SER A 187 13.35 5.29 15.10
N THR A 188 13.09 4.43 16.10
CA THR A 188 13.91 3.23 16.34
C THR A 188 13.81 2.24 15.17
N TYR A 189 12.61 1.99 14.65
CA TYR A 189 12.41 1.08 13.51
C TYR A 189 13.07 1.62 12.25
N LEU A 190 12.88 2.90 11.94
CA LEU A 190 13.50 3.56 10.78
C LEU A 190 15.02 3.49 10.83
N MET A 191 15.62 3.81 11.99
CA MET A 191 17.06 3.70 12.18
C MET A 191 17.60 2.30 11.85
N HIS A 192 16.84 1.24 12.19
CA HIS A 192 17.28 -0.12 11.86
C HIS A 192 17.22 -0.39 10.36
N VAL A 193 16.15 0.07 9.68
CA VAL A 193 16.02 -0.12 8.23
C VAL A 193 17.08 0.68 7.47
N ASP A 194 17.30 1.93 7.85
CA ASP A 194 18.33 2.80 7.26
C ASP A 194 19.75 2.19 7.42
N LYS A 195 20.06 1.69 8.61
CA LYS A 195 21.39 1.17 8.94
C LYS A 195 21.67 -0.23 8.39
N PHE A 196 20.66 -1.10 8.30
CA PHE A 196 20.81 -2.53 8.01
C PHE A 196 20.07 -2.99 6.76
N GLY A 197 19.36 -2.10 6.09
CA GLY A 197 18.78 -2.34 4.76
C GLY A 197 19.85 -2.53 3.68
N PRO A 198 19.46 -2.67 2.40
CA PRO A 198 20.42 -2.69 1.30
C PRO A 198 21.17 -1.34 1.21
N ALA A 199 22.47 -1.38 0.93
CA ALA A 199 23.30 -0.16 0.89
C ALA A 199 22.89 0.84 -0.19
N GLU A 200 22.26 0.35 -1.27
CA GLU A 200 21.82 1.15 -2.41
C GLU A 200 20.36 1.62 -2.28
N THR A 201 19.68 1.30 -1.18
CA THR A 201 18.29 1.70 -0.94
C THR A 201 18.25 2.99 -0.12
N GLU A 202 17.63 4.03 -0.67
CA GLU A 202 17.29 5.26 0.06
C GLU A 202 15.98 5.06 0.82
N VAL A 203 15.98 5.30 2.13
CA VAL A 203 14.75 5.32 2.94
C VAL A 203 14.17 6.74 2.89
N VAL A 204 13.01 6.89 2.22
CA VAL A 204 12.32 8.17 2.06
C VAL A 204 11.13 8.21 3.00
N ASP A 205 11.24 9.01 4.06
CA ASP A 205 10.17 9.20 5.05
C ASP A 205 9.20 10.30 4.59
N LEU A 206 7.96 9.91 4.30
CA LEU A 206 6.88 10.79 3.84
C LEU A 206 5.79 10.99 4.91
N SER A 207 6.06 10.66 6.17
CA SER A 207 5.06 10.74 7.26
C SER A 207 4.59 12.16 7.59
N ASP A 208 5.27 13.18 7.08
CA ASP A 208 4.87 14.58 7.18
C ASP A 208 3.85 15.00 6.09
N GLY A 209 3.46 14.08 5.21
CA GLY A 209 2.54 14.35 4.10
C GLY A 209 3.17 15.06 2.90
N THR A 210 4.48 15.18 2.86
CA THR A 210 5.17 15.71 1.67
C THR A 210 5.01 14.78 0.48
N THR A 211 5.05 15.34 -0.72
CA THR A 211 5.00 14.58 -1.97
C THR A 211 6.41 14.34 -2.49
N TYR A 212 6.76 13.10 -2.74
CA TYR A 212 8.02 12.70 -3.37
C TYR A 212 7.81 12.41 -4.85
N THR A 213 8.75 12.84 -5.67
CA THR A 213 8.76 12.56 -7.13
C THR A 213 9.89 11.60 -7.44
N VAL A 214 9.53 10.44 -8.01
CA VAL A 214 10.45 9.41 -8.48
C VAL A 214 10.93 9.73 -9.88
#